data_44ab6a5c4f21d39819a6153ad5309daa
#
_entry.id   44ab6a5c4f21d39819a6153ad5309daa
#
_cell.length_a   1.000
_cell.length_b   1.000
_cell.length_c   1.000
_cell.angle_alpha   90.00
_cell.angle_beta   90.00
_cell.angle_gamma   90.00
#
_symmetry.space_group_name_H-M   'P 1'
#
loop_
_entity.id
_entity.type
_entity.pdbx_description
1 polymer ?
#
loop_
_entity_poly.entity_id
_entity_poly.type
_entity_poly.pdbx_seq_one_letter_code
_entity_poly.pdbx_strand_id
1 'polypeptide(L)'
;MLLKDLHLGNAQETVDIRVTDGKFAQIAPNLEPIPGEETVTDCAGKMVLPPFVESHVHLDTCLTAGRPRWNLTGTLFEGIQCWEEYKPFLTKQEVKERVNKAIRMQASNGIQYVRTHVDINDPKLTALEAILELREEVRDYMDIQIVAFPQYGILSYPKGAELLEQALKMGADAAGAIPHFEFTREYSVESLNICFDLAQKYNK
;
A
#
# COMPACT_ATOMS: atom_id res chain seq x y z
N MET A 1 -7.38 -1.12 -27.92
CA MET A 1 -6.12 -0.34 -27.88
C MET A 1 -5.01 -1.13 -28.52
N LEU A 2 -4.20 -0.51 -29.36
CA LEU A 2 -3.01 -1.12 -29.95
C LEU A 2 -1.78 -0.29 -29.58
N LEU A 3 -0.80 -0.94 -28.94
CA LEU A 3 0.51 -0.38 -28.63
C LEU A 3 1.50 -0.95 -29.63
N LYS A 4 2.26 -0.10 -30.33
CA LYS A 4 3.19 -0.49 -31.39
C LYS A 4 4.63 -0.25 -30.98
N ASP A 5 5.52 -1.07 -31.54
CA ASP A 5 6.97 -0.92 -31.41
C ASP A 5 7.47 -0.92 -29.96
N LEU A 6 7.33 -2.08 -29.28
CA LEU A 6 7.68 -2.29 -27.88
C LEU A 6 8.71 -3.41 -27.73
N HIS A 7 9.69 -3.22 -26.85
CA HIS A 7 10.55 -4.31 -26.40
C HIS A 7 9.94 -5.00 -25.15
N LEU A 8 9.76 -6.32 -25.21
CA LEU A 8 9.36 -7.11 -24.04
C LEU A 8 10.60 -7.43 -23.18
N GLY A 9 10.77 -6.72 -22.07
CA GLY A 9 11.97 -6.85 -21.24
C GLY A 9 13.23 -6.61 -22.06
N ASN A 10 14.15 -7.57 -22.06
CA ASN A 10 15.43 -7.48 -22.77
C ASN A 10 15.40 -8.06 -24.21
N ALA A 11 14.21 -8.29 -24.79
CA ALA A 11 14.12 -8.79 -26.16
C ALA A 11 14.76 -7.81 -27.15
N GLN A 12 15.49 -8.34 -28.15
CA GLN A 12 16.15 -7.53 -29.18
C GLN A 12 15.15 -7.02 -30.24
N GLU A 13 14.12 -7.81 -30.50
CA GLU A 13 13.08 -7.47 -31.46
C GLU A 13 11.91 -6.76 -30.79
N THR A 14 11.29 -5.86 -31.52
CA THR A 14 10.08 -5.20 -31.05
C THR A 14 8.83 -5.98 -31.45
N VAL A 15 7.78 -5.82 -30.65
CA VAL A 15 6.46 -6.37 -30.89
C VAL A 15 5.40 -5.31 -30.70
N ASP A 16 4.22 -5.58 -31.23
CA ASP A 16 3.02 -4.81 -30.94
C ASP A 16 2.13 -5.58 -29.97
N ILE A 17 1.39 -4.85 -29.13
CA ILE A 17 0.49 -5.42 -28.13
C ILE A 17 -0.92 -4.87 -28.34
N ARG A 18 -1.87 -5.77 -28.62
CA ARG A 18 -3.29 -5.44 -28.62
C ARG A 18 -3.90 -5.72 -27.26
N VAL A 19 -4.56 -4.72 -26.70
CA VAL A 19 -5.28 -4.82 -25.41
C VAL A 19 -6.78 -4.71 -25.68
N THR A 20 -7.54 -5.70 -25.21
CA THR A 20 -8.99 -5.73 -25.28
C THR A 20 -9.53 -6.09 -23.89
N ASP A 21 -10.49 -5.32 -23.39
CA ASP A 21 -11.11 -5.51 -22.08
C ASP A 21 -10.07 -5.64 -20.94
N GLY A 22 -9.03 -4.78 -20.98
CA GLY A 22 -7.96 -4.76 -19.97
C GLY A 22 -7.00 -5.95 -20.02
N LYS A 23 -7.04 -6.79 -21.07
CA LYS A 23 -6.20 -7.98 -21.21
C LYS A 23 -5.38 -7.93 -22.49
N PHE A 24 -4.21 -8.54 -22.48
CA PHE A 24 -3.42 -8.76 -23.70
C PHE A 24 -4.12 -9.77 -24.58
N ALA A 25 -4.77 -9.26 -25.65
CA ALA A 25 -5.48 -10.09 -26.61
C ALA A 25 -4.54 -10.69 -27.68
N GLN A 26 -3.48 -9.94 -28.05
CA GLN A 26 -2.51 -10.37 -29.06
C GLN A 26 -1.16 -9.70 -28.81
N ILE A 27 -0.08 -10.46 -28.98
CA ILE A 27 1.30 -9.96 -28.96
C ILE A 27 1.98 -10.56 -30.18
N ALA A 28 2.35 -9.73 -31.16
CA ALA A 28 3.03 -10.14 -32.38
C ALA A 28 3.68 -8.92 -33.05
N PRO A 29 4.69 -9.10 -33.90
CA PRO A 29 5.23 -8.02 -34.70
C PRO A 29 4.22 -7.55 -35.78
N ASN A 30 4.26 -6.27 -36.10
CA ASN A 30 3.53 -5.67 -37.24
C ASN A 30 2.00 -5.92 -37.20
N LEU A 31 1.35 -5.72 -36.04
CA LEU A 31 -0.10 -5.77 -35.95
C LEU A 31 -0.74 -4.58 -36.66
N GLU A 32 -1.72 -4.87 -37.52
CA GLU A 32 -2.52 -3.81 -38.16
C GLU A 32 -3.69 -3.41 -37.28
N PRO A 33 -4.03 -2.11 -37.20
CA PRO A 33 -5.24 -1.64 -36.52
C PRO A 33 -6.48 -2.33 -37.10
N ILE A 34 -7.42 -2.69 -36.24
CA ILE A 34 -8.71 -3.28 -36.66
C ILE A 34 -9.86 -2.28 -36.40
N PRO A 35 -11.00 -2.41 -37.12
CA PRO A 35 -12.16 -1.57 -36.87
C PRO A 35 -12.57 -1.58 -35.38
N GLY A 36 -12.77 -0.39 -34.80
CA GLY A 36 -13.12 -0.22 -33.38
C GLY A 36 -11.93 -0.05 -32.44
N GLU A 37 -10.69 -0.09 -32.90
CA GLU A 37 -9.52 0.31 -32.10
C GLU A 37 -9.40 1.85 -32.07
N GLU A 38 -9.95 2.47 -31.02
CA GLU A 38 -9.96 3.93 -30.89
C GLU A 38 -8.58 4.52 -30.55
N THR A 39 -7.67 3.70 -30.00
CA THR A 39 -6.34 4.16 -29.58
C THR A 39 -5.26 3.30 -30.22
N VAL A 40 -4.40 3.92 -31.00
CA VAL A 40 -3.15 3.35 -31.51
C VAL A 40 -2.01 4.24 -31.03
N THR A 41 -1.07 3.67 -30.30
CA THR A 41 0.06 4.40 -29.73
C THR A 41 1.36 3.80 -30.23
N ASP A 42 2.21 4.61 -30.87
CA ASP A 42 3.59 4.27 -31.17
C ASP A 42 4.44 4.48 -29.92
N CYS A 43 5.03 3.41 -29.43
CA CYS A 43 5.87 3.43 -28.22
C CYS A 43 7.36 3.66 -28.54
N ALA A 44 7.73 3.76 -29.81
CA ALA A 44 9.06 4.15 -30.26
C ALA A 44 10.20 3.34 -29.60
N GLY A 45 10.09 2.02 -29.61
CA GLY A 45 11.09 1.11 -29.06
C GLY A 45 11.16 1.11 -27.52
N LYS A 46 10.15 1.62 -26.82
CA LYS A 46 10.16 1.58 -25.35
C LYS A 46 10.03 0.18 -24.81
N MET A 47 10.68 -0.05 -23.67
CA MET A 47 10.60 -1.32 -22.96
C MET A 47 9.29 -1.44 -22.19
N VAL A 48 8.65 -2.60 -22.28
CA VAL A 48 7.51 -2.99 -21.43
C VAL A 48 8.02 -3.90 -20.31
N LEU A 49 7.69 -3.54 -19.10
CA LEU A 49 7.98 -4.29 -17.88
C LEU A 49 6.70 -4.53 -17.08
N PRO A 50 6.66 -5.58 -16.25
CA PRO A 50 5.64 -5.65 -15.20
C PRO A 50 5.71 -4.41 -14.31
N PRO A 51 4.59 -3.98 -13.71
CA PRO A 51 4.61 -2.87 -12.76
C PRO A 51 5.48 -3.20 -11.53
N PHE A 52 6.03 -2.17 -10.91
CA PHE A 52 6.78 -2.31 -9.67
C PHE A 52 5.85 -2.57 -8.49
N VAL A 53 6.41 -3.21 -7.47
CA VAL A 53 5.73 -3.53 -6.21
C VAL A 53 6.43 -2.78 -5.07
N GLU A 54 5.69 -1.96 -4.35
CA GLU A 54 6.12 -1.42 -3.06
C GLU A 54 5.68 -2.37 -1.95
N SER A 55 6.61 -3.16 -1.45
CA SER A 55 6.31 -4.23 -0.51
C SER A 55 6.23 -3.79 0.96
N HIS A 56 6.68 -2.57 1.29
CA HIS A 56 6.67 -2.05 2.65
C HIS A 56 6.64 -0.52 2.70
N VAL A 57 5.47 0.04 2.88
CA VAL A 57 5.28 1.48 3.09
C VAL A 57 4.29 1.73 4.21
N HIS A 58 4.37 2.88 4.85
CA HIS A 58 3.38 3.39 5.80
C HIS A 58 2.64 4.56 5.14
N LEU A 59 1.57 4.26 4.38
CA LEU A 59 0.78 5.30 3.71
C LEU A 59 0.12 6.26 4.70
N ASP A 60 -0.26 5.76 5.87
CA ASP A 60 -0.81 6.55 6.98
C ASP A 60 0.12 7.66 7.47
N THR A 61 1.46 7.45 7.41
CA THR A 61 2.46 8.43 7.83
C THR A 61 3.12 9.18 6.69
N CYS A 62 2.90 8.77 5.43
CA CYS A 62 3.48 9.45 4.27
C CYS A 62 3.12 10.93 4.24
N LEU A 63 4.09 11.77 3.84
CA LEU A 63 3.92 13.22 3.63
C LEU A 63 3.51 14.00 4.90
N THR A 64 3.86 13.51 6.09
CA THR A 64 3.66 14.21 7.38
C THR A 64 4.89 14.97 7.86
N ALA A 65 6.01 14.88 7.14
CA ALA A 65 7.26 15.54 7.52
C ALA A 65 7.04 17.03 7.85
N GLY A 66 7.56 17.47 9.01
CA GLY A 66 7.36 18.82 9.52
C GLY A 66 6.04 19.05 10.26
N ARG A 67 5.24 18.00 10.51
CA ARG A 67 3.97 18.05 11.23
C ARG A 67 3.94 17.07 12.39
N PRO A 68 3.67 17.50 13.63
CA PRO A 68 3.61 18.89 14.07
C PRO A 68 4.98 19.57 14.14
N ARG A 69 6.05 18.78 14.03
CA ARG A 69 7.45 19.24 14.04
C ARG A 69 8.31 18.33 13.16
N TRP A 70 9.55 18.74 12.95
CA TRP A 70 10.55 17.94 12.24
C TRP A 70 11.16 16.87 13.17
N ASN A 71 11.50 15.71 12.59
CA ASN A 71 12.41 14.75 13.18
C ASN A 71 13.85 15.30 13.01
N LEU A 72 14.40 15.90 14.06
CA LEU A 72 15.68 16.60 14.00
C LEU A 72 16.87 15.66 14.16
N THR A 73 16.71 14.56 14.90
CA THR A 73 17.79 13.57 15.12
C THR A 73 17.91 12.57 13.96
N GLY A 74 16.90 12.48 13.10
CA GLY A 74 16.83 11.48 12.04
C GLY A 74 16.65 10.04 12.54
N THR A 75 16.39 9.83 13.83
CA THR A 75 16.21 8.51 14.41
C THR A 75 14.79 7.98 14.20
N LEU A 76 14.66 6.65 14.13
CA LEU A 76 13.35 5.98 14.07
C LEU A 76 12.47 6.35 15.29
N PHE A 77 13.06 6.38 16.49
CA PHE A 77 12.32 6.67 17.72
C PHE A 77 11.70 8.07 17.72
N GLU A 78 12.45 9.08 17.28
CA GLU A 78 11.90 10.44 17.14
C GLU A 78 10.84 10.49 16.01
N GLY A 79 11.02 9.76 14.92
CA GLY A 79 10.01 9.65 13.87
C GLY A 79 8.69 9.08 14.40
N ILE A 80 8.74 8.01 15.20
CA ILE A 80 7.57 7.42 15.86
C ILE A 80 6.93 8.43 16.83
N GLN A 81 7.74 9.18 17.59
CA GLN A 81 7.23 10.22 18.48
C GLN A 81 6.54 11.35 17.71
N CYS A 82 7.11 11.83 16.59
CA CYS A 82 6.45 12.82 15.73
C CYS A 82 5.10 12.33 15.21
N TRP A 83 5.01 11.05 14.86
CA TRP A 83 3.74 10.43 14.46
C TRP A 83 2.72 10.41 15.59
N GLU A 84 3.14 10.01 16.80
CA GLU A 84 2.26 10.03 17.99
C GLU A 84 1.71 11.43 18.29
N GLU A 85 2.56 12.43 18.21
CA GLU A 85 2.19 13.84 18.39
C GLU A 85 1.24 14.35 17.29
N TYR A 86 1.29 13.71 16.09
CA TYR A 86 0.42 14.07 14.98
C TYR A 86 -0.95 13.39 14.99
N LYS A 87 -1.06 12.17 15.51
CA LYS A 87 -2.30 11.37 15.54
C LYS A 87 -3.55 12.11 16.06
N PRO A 88 -3.48 12.97 17.11
CA PRO A 88 -4.65 13.73 17.58
C PRO A 88 -5.29 14.65 16.51
N PHE A 89 -4.53 15.01 15.47
CA PHE A 89 -5.00 15.90 14.39
C PHE A 89 -5.53 15.14 13.17
N LEU A 90 -5.48 13.80 13.19
CA LEU A 90 -5.96 13.00 12.06
C LEU A 90 -7.46 13.19 11.86
N THR A 91 -7.82 13.45 10.62
CA THR A 91 -9.20 13.32 10.12
C THR A 91 -9.20 12.40 8.91
N LYS A 92 -10.31 11.72 8.68
CA LYS A 92 -10.43 10.84 7.49
C LYS A 92 -10.14 11.60 6.19
N GLN A 93 -10.64 12.83 6.07
CA GLN A 93 -10.41 13.66 4.89
C GLN A 93 -8.92 13.98 4.69
N GLU A 94 -8.22 14.42 5.73
CA GLU A 94 -6.78 14.72 5.67
C GLU A 94 -5.96 13.49 5.26
N VAL A 95 -6.23 12.34 5.86
CA VAL A 95 -5.56 11.08 5.51
C VAL A 95 -5.80 10.73 4.04
N LYS A 96 -7.05 10.78 3.57
CA LYS A 96 -7.37 10.47 2.16
C LYS A 96 -6.65 11.39 1.17
N GLU A 97 -6.63 12.70 1.43
CA GLU A 97 -5.95 13.67 0.57
C GLU A 97 -4.44 13.40 0.48
N ARG A 98 -3.80 13.18 1.62
CA ARG A 98 -2.36 12.93 1.72
C ARG A 98 -1.97 11.58 1.11
N VAL A 99 -2.70 10.52 1.43
CA VAL A 99 -2.46 9.18 0.91
C VAL A 99 -2.71 9.12 -0.60
N ASN A 100 -3.77 9.75 -1.11
CA ASN A 100 -4.03 9.82 -2.55
C ASN A 100 -2.88 10.51 -3.30
N LYS A 101 -2.30 11.57 -2.72
CA LYS A 101 -1.11 12.21 -3.28
C LYS A 101 0.09 11.24 -3.32
N ALA A 102 0.33 10.49 -2.24
CA ALA A 102 1.41 9.50 -2.18
C ALA A 102 1.20 8.37 -3.21
N ILE A 103 -0.02 7.85 -3.33
CA ILE A 103 -0.39 6.82 -4.33
C ILE A 103 -0.14 7.33 -5.75
N ARG A 104 -0.54 8.56 -6.07
CA ARG A 104 -0.29 9.14 -7.39
C ARG A 104 1.20 9.29 -7.70
N MET A 105 2.01 9.65 -6.70
CA MET A 105 3.47 9.68 -6.84
C MET A 105 4.05 8.28 -7.09
N GLN A 106 3.56 7.25 -6.42
CA GLN A 106 3.97 5.87 -6.66
C GLN A 106 3.55 5.40 -8.05
N ALA A 107 2.30 5.61 -8.44
CA ALA A 107 1.79 5.24 -9.78
C ALA A 107 2.58 5.92 -10.91
N SER A 108 2.94 7.20 -10.75
CA SER A 108 3.75 7.93 -11.75
C SER A 108 5.17 7.39 -11.90
N ASN A 109 5.64 6.58 -10.95
CA ASN A 109 6.92 5.86 -10.99
C ASN A 109 6.76 4.37 -11.34
N GLY A 110 5.60 3.95 -11.84
CA GLY A 110 5.35 2.59 -12.30
C GLY A 110 5.01 1.58 -11.19
N ILE A 111 4.76 2.03 -9.97
CA ILE A 111 4.31 1.18 -8.86
C ILE A 111 2.79 1.06 -8.93
N GLN A 112 2.28 -0.18 -9.04
CA GLN A 112 0.84 -0.47 -9.09
C GLN A 112 0.39 -1.44 -8.00
N TYR A 113 1.32 -2.03 -7.26
CA TYR A 113 1.05 -2.93 -6.14
C TYR A 113 1.72 -2.39 -4.89
N VAL A 114 0.95 -2.16 -3.85
CA VAL A 114 1.42 -1.55 -2.61
C VAL A 114 1.00 -2.37 -1.42
N ARG A 115 1.96 -2.75 -0.55
CA ARG A 115 1.67 -3.26 0.79
C ARG A 115 1.91 -2.16 1.80
N THR A 116 0.83 -1.64 2.38
CA THR A 116 0.92 -0.60 3.42
C THR A 116 0.71 -1.18 4.80
N HIS A 117 1.56 -0.76 5.74
CA HIS A 117 1.43 -1.06 7.17
C HIS A 117 0.75 0.15 7.82
N VAL A 118 -0.47 -0.04 8.31
CA VAL A 118 -1.29 1.05 8.85
C VAL A 118 -1.32 0.93 10.37
N ASP A 119 -0.88 1.98 11.07
CA ASP A 119 -0.89 2.02 12.54
C ASP A 119 -2.31 1.93 13.07
N ILE A 120 -2.56 0.89 13.87
CA ILE A 120 -3.84 0.63 14.52
C ILE A 120 -3.86 1.05 16.00
N ASN A 121 -2.78 1.60 16.52
CA ASN A 121 -2.75 2.17 17.87
C ASN A 121 -3.41 3.56 17.90
N ASP A 122 -4.58 3.63 17.32
CA ASP A 122 -5.55 4.73 17.35
C ASP A 122 -6.94 4.14 17.68
N PRO A 123 -7.55 4.47 18.84
CA PRO A 123 -8.86 3.92 19.21
C PRO A 123 -9.97 4.16 18.21
N LYS A 124 -9.82 5.15 17.33
CA LYS A 124 -10.79 5.47 16.27
C LYS A 124 -10.49 4.74 14.96
N LEU A 125 -9.30 4.18 14.80
CA LEU A 125 -8.82 3.57 13.55
C LEU A 125 -8.98 4.49 12.33
N THR A 126 -8.79 5.80 12.53
CA THR A 126 -9.08 6.86 11.55
C THR A 126 -8.30 6.65 10.24
N ALA A 127 -7.00 6.36 10.34
CA ALA A 127 -6.17 6.15 9.17
C ALA A 127 -6.56 4.85 8.43
N LEU A 128 -6.87 3.78 9.17
CA LEU A 128 -7.30 2.52 8.58
C LEU A 128 -8.61 2.68 7.80
N GLU A 129 -9.62 3.32 8.40
CA GLU A 129 -10.91 3.58 7.74
C GLU A 129 -10.71 4.38 6.44
N ALA A 130 -9.89 5.45 6.49
CA ALA A 130 -9.60 6.28 5.34
C ALA A 130 -8.92 5.51 4.21
N ILE A 131 -7.94 4.65 4.53
CA ILE A 131 -7.18 3.88 3.53
C ILE A 131 -8.02 2.74 2.96
N LEU A 132 -8.89 2.11 3.76
CA LEU A 132 -9.85 1.11 3.26
C LEU A 132 -10.80 1.70 2.22
N GLU A 133 -11.35 2.89 2.48
CA GLU A 133 -12.18 3.59 1.48
C GLU A 133 -11.37 3.98 0.24
N LEU A 134 -10.18 4.54 0.42
CA LEU A 134 -9.34 4.97 -0.68
C LEU A 134 -8.89 3.80 -1.56
N ARG A 135 -8.64 2.62 -0.99
CA ARG A 135 -8.32 1.39 -1.74
C ARG A 135 -9.38 1.10 -2.80
N GLU A 136 -10.67 1.22 -2.46
CA GLU A 136 -11.76 1.00 -3.41
C GLU A 136 -11.83 2.10 -4.49
N GLU A 137 -11.50 3.35 -4.14
CA GLU A 137 -11.52 4.47 -5.08
C GLU A 137 -10.40 4.39 -6.13
N VAL A 138 -9.27 3.77 -5.80
CA VAL A 138 -8.09 3.70 -6.67
C VAL A 138 -7.87 2.35 -7.33
N ARG A 139 -8.73 1.37 -7.10
CA ARG A 139 -8.59 -0.03 -7.53
C ARG A 139 -8.39 -0.22 -9.04
N ASP A 140 -8.79 0.77 -9.84
CA ASP A 140 -8.66 0.70 -11.30
C ASP A 140 -7.20 0.84 -11.76
N TYR A 141 -6.30 1.37 -10.92
CA TYR A 141 -4.91 1.60 -11.28
C TYR A 141 -3.90 1.29 -10.16
N MET A 142 -4.36 1.00 -8.95
CA MET A 142 -3.50 0.65 -7.81
C MET A 142 -4.15 -0.45 -6.98
N ASP A 143 -3.40 -1.51 -6.72
CA ASP A 143 -3.78 -2.59 -5.80
C ASP A 143 -3.10 -2.36 -4.45
N ILE A 144 -3.89 -2.23 -3.38
CA ILE A 144 -3.41 -1.92 -2.04
C ILE A 144 -3.73 -3.05 -1.09
N GLN A 145 -2.69 -3.73 -0.60
CA GLN A 145 -2.78 -4.66 0.51
C GLN A 145 -2.52 -3.93 1.83
N ILE A 146 -3.41 -4.10 2.80
CA ILE A 146 -3.37 -3.40 4.08
C ILE A 146 -3.00 -4.37 5.20
N VAL A 147 -1.88 -4.12 5.86
CA VAL A 147 -1.47 -4.80 7.08
C VAL A 147 -1.92 -3.96 8.28
N ALA A 148 -2.74 -4.53 9.16
CA ALA A 148 -3.06 -3.91 10.45
C ALA A 148 -1.82 -3.97 11.34
N PHE A 149 -1.16 -2.82 11.56
CA PHE A 149 0.16 -2.75 12.19
C PHE A 149 0.10 -2.06 13.56
N PRO A 150 0.34 -2.80 14.66
CA PRO A 150 0.29 -2.25 16.03
C PRO A 150 1.62 -1.56 16.38
N GLN A 151 1.84 -0.32 15.95
CA GLN A 151 3.11 0.42 16.09
C GLN A 151 3.68 0.45 17.51
N TYR A 152 2.83 0.39 18.54
CA TYR A 152 3.23 0.42 19.96
C TYR A 152 3.05 -0.93 20.67
N GLY A 153 2.99 -2.01 19.90
CA GLY A 153 2.75 -3.35 20.41
C GLY A 153 1.28 -3.70 20.54
N ILE A 154 1.03 -4.98 20.80
CA ILE A 154 -0.31 -5.55 21.01
C ILE A 154 -0.64 -5.55 22.52
N LEU A 155 0.31 -5.98 23.34
CA LEU A 155 0.14 -6.08 24.79
C LEU A 155 0.63 -4.83 25.52
N SER A 156 1.60 -4.13 24.97
CA SER A 156 2.13 -2.89 25.54
C SER A 156 1.25 -1.67 25.26
N TYR A 157 0.26 -1.80 24.40
CA TYR A 157 -0.71 -0.75 24.10
C TYR A 157 -2.10 -1.11 24.65
N PRO A 158 -2.82 -0.17 25.31
CA PRO A 158 -4.16 -0.44 25.83
C PRO A 158 -5.11 -0.94 24.74
N LYS A 159 -5.70 -2.12 24.95
CA LYS A 159 -6.62 -2.76 23.99
C LYS A 159 -6.00 -3.09 22.61
N GLY A 160 -4.68 -3.26 22.54
CA GLY A 160 -4.00 -3.51 21.26
C GLY A 160 -4.52 -4.77 20.54
N ALA A 161 -4.77 -5.86 21.26
CA ALA A 161 -5.36 -7.08 20.70
C ALA A 161 -6.78 -6.85 20.16
N GLU A 162 -7.61 -6.10 20.90
CA GLU A 162 -8.97 -5.75 20.46
C GLU A 162 -8.95 -4.85 19.21
N LEU A 163 -8.01 -3.90 19.14
CA LEU A 163 -7.84 -3.02 17.98
C LEU A 163 -7.36 -3.81 16.77
N LEU A 164 -6.43 -4.76 16.95
CA LEU A 164 -5.98 -5.64 15.88
C LEU A 164 -7.15 -6.48 15.35
N GLU A 165 -7.93 -7.10 16.24
CA GLU A 165 -9.11 -7.85 15.82
C GLU A 165 -10.13 -6.97 15.09
N GLN A 166 -10.37 -5.75 15.58
CA GLN A 166 -11.28 -4.81 14.92
C GLN A 166 -10.79 -4.42 13.53
N ALA A 167 -9.50 -4.16 13.38
CA ALA A 167 -8.90 -3.81 12.08
C ALA A 167 -9.08 -4.94 11.04
N LEU A 168 -8.91 -6.20 11.46
CA LEU A 168 -9.16 -7.37 10.59
C LEU A 168 -10.62 -7.49 10.20
N LYS A 169 -11.55 -7.26 11.14
CA LYS A 169 -13.01 -7.23 10.88
C LYS A 169 -13.39 -6.10 9.92
N MET A 170 -12.73 -4.96 9.97
CA MET A 170 -12.96 -3.83 9.05
C MET A 170 -12.48 -4.10 7.62
N GLY A 171 -11.59 -5.06 7.42
CA GLY A 171 -11.15 -5.45 6.09
C GLY A 171 -9.65 -5.28 5.82
N ALA A 172 -8.82 -5.15 6.85
CA ALA A 172 -7.37 -5.30 6.69
C ALA A 172 -7.05 -6.70 6.15
N ASP A 173 -6.03 -6.79 5.30
CA ASP A 173 -5.70 -8.01 4.54
C ASP A 173 -4.74 -8.94 5.30
N ALA A 174 -4.01 -8.40 6.26
CA ALA A 174 -3.08 -9.16 7.09
C ALA A 174 -2.99 -8.59 8.50
N ALA A 175 -2.69 -9.46 9.47
CA ALA A 175 -2.32 -9.09 10.82
C ALA A 175 -0.82 -8.77 10.88
N GLY A 176 -0.45 -7.70 11.58
CA GLY A 176 0.92 -7.31 11.84
C GLY A 176 1.28 -7.43 13.32
N ALA A 177 2.56 -7.52 13.61
CA ALA A 177 3.11 -7.47 14.96
C ALA A 177 4.46 -6.74 14.98
N ILE A 178 4.80 -6.17 16.13
CA ILE A 178 6.08 -5.52 16.37
C ILE A 178 6.69 -6.00 17.70
N PRO A 179 7.13 -7.27 17.79
CA PRO A 179 7.50 -7.89 19.04
C PRO A 179 8.64 -7.19 19.77
N HIS A 180 9.55 -6.55 19.05
CA HIS A 180 10.67 -5.82 19.66
C HIS A 180 10.26 -4.48 20.31
N PHE A 181 9.01 -4.04 20.14
CA PHE A 181 8.47 -2.85 20.79
C PHE A 181 7.62 -3.18 22.03
N GLU A 182 7.39 -4.47 22.31
CA GLU A 182 6.73 -4.90 23.54
C GLU A 182 7.61 -4.68 24.75
N PHE A 183 7.02 -4.41 25.92
CA PHE A 183 7.77 -4.05 27.13
C PHE A 183 8.66 -5.18 27.66
N THR A 184 8.29 -6.44 27.44
CA THR A 184 9.06 -7.60 27.89
C THR A 184 9.17 -8.65 26.78
N ARG A 185 10.11 -9.59 26.97
CA ARG A 185 10.26 -10.73 26.05
C ARG A 185 9.02 -11.62 26.06
N GLU A 186 8.43 -11.82 27.22
CA GLU A 186 7.20 -12.61 27.38
C GLU A 186 6.06 -11.99 26.56
N TYR A 187 5.90 -10.66 26.64
CA TYR A 187 4.94 -9.92 25.81
C TYR A 187 5.28 -10.03 24.32
N SER A 188 6.56 -10.00 23.96
CA SER A 188 6.99 -10.18 22.57
C SER A 188 6.54 -11.53 21.99
N VAL A 189 6.70 -12.61 22.76
CA VAL A 189 6.27 -13.94 22.36
C VAL A 189 4.75 -14.06 22.31
N GLU A 190 4.07 -13.58 23.35
CA GLU A 190 2.61 -13.65 23.44
C GLU A 190 1.92 -12.80 22.38
N SER A 191 2.47 -11.62 22.05
CA SER A 191 1.95 -10.78 20.97
C SER A 191 1.99 -11.48 19.60
N LEU A 192 3.02 -12.29 19.34
CA LEU A 192 3.08 -13.12 18.14
C LEU A 192 2.00 -14.21 18.13
N ASN A 193 1.79 -14.89 19.27
CA ASN A 193 0.72 -15.89 19.37
C ASN A 193 -0.64 -15.25 19.09
N ILE A 194 -0.96 -14.12 19.72
CA ILE A 194 -2.20 -13.37 19.48
C ILE A 194 -2.33 -12.97 18.00
N CYS A 195 -1.25 -12.47 17.39
CA CYS A 195 -1.25 -12.09 15.99
C CYS A 195 -1.59 -13.26 15.08
N PHE A 196 -0.94 -14.42 15.24
CA PHE A 196 -1.19 -15.61 14.45
C PHE A 196 -2.58 -16.21 14.71
N ASP A 197 -3.05 -16.24 15.95
CA ASP A 197 -4.40 -16.72 16.29
C ASP A 197 -5.48 -15.86 15.61
N LEU A 198 -5.32 -14.53 15.61
CA LEU A 198 -6.23 -13.63 14.94
C LEU A 198 -6.14 -13.78 13.41
N ALA A 199 -4.93 -13.91 12.86
CA ALA A 199 -4.73 -14.14 11.44
C ALA A 199 -5.43 -15.44 10.99
N GLN A 200 -5.26 -16.53 11.74
CA GLN A 200 -5.95 -17.80 11.48
C GLN A 200 -7.47 -17.68 11.61
N LYS A 201 -7.94 -17.02 12.69
CA LYS A 201 -9.38 -16.83 12.96
C LYS A 201 -10.09 -16.10 11.81
N TYR A 202 -9.44 -15.12 11.19
CA TYR A 202 -10.00 -14.30 10.12
C TYR A 202 -9.51 -14.68 8.71
N ASN A 203 -8.73 -15.75 8.60
CA ASN A 203 -8.12 -16.21 7.34
C ASN A 203 -7.32 -15.10 6.61
N LYS A 204 -6.40 -14.47 7.35
CA LYS A 204 -5.60 -13.32 6.93
C LYS A 204 -4.09 -13.61 7.00
#